data_bfa326d6679531dc2140019a3bb6e9ba
#
_entry.id   bfa326d6679531dc2140019a3bb6e9ba
#
_cell.length_a   1.000
_cell.length_b   1.000
_cell.length_c   1.000
_cell.angle_alpha   90.00
_cell.angle_beta   90.00
_cell.angle_gamma   90.00
#
_symmetry.space_group_name_H-M   'P 1'
#
loop_
_entity.id
_entity.type
_entity.pdbx_description
1 polymer ?
#
loop_
_entity_poly.entity_id
_entity_poly.type
_entity_poly.pdbx_seq_one_letter_code
_entity_poly.pdbx_strand_id
1 'polypeptide(L)'
;MAMPKLEVPLLFLFFFFFFLALTPSRAQTFGPPLVSPIQKDASTLQYIVTAYLQSQPQETKLLLDLGASYIWINCDDYNSSSYRHIPCTTLLDEYVGCFACLMNCRDSNPNCGDSVCVLKPENPFQPSFSGNEQYAPALVDYFSMLTVDNTGSIGGPSSSSPFTFIFSCGYKENLEGLARGVTGSAGLGRSSISIPVQASAIYHYPRYFALCLSGSKTRPGAAFVGTKGPYKFGRRIDLSKPLAYTPLLLNPVGKYSYPDLKKPSSEYFIGVTSIKVNGKAVALNQSLLAIDSGNGSGGTKLSTVVPYTQLETSIYKAVTEAFVKAAASSPFNLTTTKPVQPFSVCYPASNVRSTRAGPTMPAIDLVMHRNDVVWKILGSNSMVRVAEKGGADVWCLGFVDAGVRPKTSVFAGDPSIVIGGHQMEDNFLQFDLESMRLGFSSSVLSRGTSCASFRFAAKTG
;
A
#
# COMPACT_ATOMS: atom_id res chain seq x y z
N MET A 1 -31.87 -32.59 69.91
CA MET A 1 -30.43 -32.32 69.77
C MET A 1 -30.25 -31.45 68.51
N ALA A 2 -30.17 -30.14 68.67
CA ALA A 2 -30.08 -29.19 67.56
C ALA A 2 -28.63 -28.78 67.39
N MET A 3 -28.12 -28.87 66.13
CA MET A 3 -26.79 -28.39 65.74
C MET A 3 -26.79 -26.86 65.59
N PRO A 4 -25.77 -26.16 66.03
CA PRO A 4 -25.68 -24.72 65.87
C PRO A 4 -25.26 -24.36 64.45
N LYS A 5 -25.95 -23.37 63.88
CA LYS A 5 -25.59 -22.67 62.63
C LYS A 5 -24.33 -21.84 62.84
N LEU A 6 -23.30 -22.10 62.04
CA LEU A 6 -22.10 -21.27 62.00
C LEU A 6 -22.37 -20.07 61.06
N GLU A 7 -22.61 -18.91 61.63
CA GLU A 7 -22.65 -17.66 60.84
C GLU A 7 -21.21 -17.17 60.61
N VAL A 8 -20.78 -17.26 59.35
CA VAL A 8 -19.53 -16.64 58.89
C VAL A 8 -19.85 -15.20 58.52
N PRO A 9 -19.16 -14.22 59.13
CA PRO A 9 -19.47 -12.82 58.90
C PRO A 9 -19.11 -12.41 57.47
N LEU A 10 -20.08 -11.84 56.79
CA LEU A 10 -20.05 -11.33 55.43
C LEU A 10 -18.98 -10.24 55.16
N LEU A 11 -18.26 -9.82 56.21
CA LEU A 11 -17.27 -8.72 56.12
C LEU A 11 -15.92 -9.12 55.53
N PHE A 12 -15.59 -10.43 55.42
CA PHE A 12 -14.30 -10.88 54.88
C PHE A 12 -14.30 -11.06 53.38
N LEU A 13 -15.45 -11.14 52.74
CA LEU A 13 -15.57 -11.31 51.28
C LEU A 13 -15.40 -10.00 50.49
N PHE A 14 -15.61 -8.84 51.12
CA PHE A 14 -15.45 -7.55 50.46
C PHE A 14 -13.99 -7.06 50.38
N PHE A 15 -13.10 -7.54 51.21
CA PHE A 15 -11.68 -7.15 51.18
C PHE A 15 -10.85 -7.93 50.15
N PHE A 16 -11.31 -9.12 49.75
CA PHE A 16 -10.58 -9.93 48.73
C PHE A 16 -10.85 -9.48 47.29
N PHE A 17 -11.99 -8.86 47.04
CA PHE A 17 -12.30 -8.34 45.68
C PHE A 17 -11.68 -6.98 45.40
N PHE A 18 -11.28 -6.21 46.39
CA PHE A 18 -10.69 -4.88 46.19
C PHE A 18 -9.18 -4.90 45.89
N PHE A 19 -8.50 -5.97 46.21
CA PHE A 19 -7.06 -6.12 45.90
C PHE A 19 -6.76 -6.71 44.52
N LEU A 20 -7.74 -7.24 43.80
CA LEU A 20 -7.57 -7.75 42.44
C LEU A 20 -7.75 -6.68 41.35
N ALA A 21 -8.12 -5.45 41.73
CA ALA A 21 -8.43 -4.39 40.76
C ALA A 21 -7.28 -3.37 40.56
N LEU A 22 -6.12 -3.55 41.17
CA LEU A 22 -5.00 -2.61 41.09
C LEU A 22 -3.69 -3.28 40.65
N THR A 23 -3.76 -4.20 39.66
CA THR A 23 -2.58 -4.39 38.83
C THR A 23 -2.51 -3.20 37.89
N PRO A 24 -1.49 -2.32 38.02
CA PRO A 24 -1.31 -1.30 36.99
C PRO A 24 -1.15 -2.04 35.66
N SER A 25 -2.08 -1.84 34.75
CA SER A 25 -1.91 -2.22 33.36
C SER A 25 -0.57 -1.61 32.95
N ARG A 26 0.48 -2.42 32.86
CA ARG A 26 1.74 -1.96 32.28
C ARG A 26 1.38 -1.44 30.91
N ALA A 27 1.39 -0.12 30.78
CA ALA A 27 1.31 0.50 29.47
C ALA A 27 2.42 -0.15 28.64
N GLN A 28 2.02 -0.94 27.63
CA GLN A 28 2.94 -1.52 26.67
C GLN A 28 3.68 -0.33 26.04
N THR A 29 4.95 -0.17 26.37
CA THR A 29 5.81 0.84 25.77
C THR A 29 6.13 0.34 24.36
N PHE A 30 5.32 0.78 23.41
CA PHE A 30 5.61 0.60 22.00
C PHE A 30 6.89 1.38 21.67
N GLY A 31 7.79 0.79 20.90
CA GLY A 31 8.92 1.53 20.34
C GLY A 31 8.44 2.71 19.46
N PRO A 32 9.31 3.64 19.07
CA PRO A 32 8.93 4.74 18.19
C PRO A 32 8.51 4.19 16.81
N PRO A 33 7.35 4.65 16.26
CA PRO A 33 6.88 4.20 14.96
C PRO A 33 7.91 4.39 13.86
N LEU A 34 7.82 3.54 12.82
CA LEU A 34 8.69 3.60 11.66
C LEU A 34 8.17 4.60 10.63
N VAL A 35 9.08 5.27 9.94
CA VAL A 35 8.77 6.17 8.84
C VAL A 35 9.80 6.05 7.71
N SER A 36 9.35 6.12 6.47
CA SER A 36 10.24 6.17 5.30
C SER A 36 9.81 7.27 4.33
N PRO A 37 10.76 7.99 3.72
CA PRO A 37 10.45 8.84 2.58
C PRO A 37 9.94 8.01 1.40
N ILE A 38 8.92 8.52 0.70
CA ILE A 38 8.42 7.96 -0.55
C ILE A 38 8.83 8.89 -1.67
N GLN A 39 9.85 8.53 -2.44
CA GLN A 39 10.29 9.30 -3.59
C GLN A 39 9.61 8.80 -4.85
N LYS A 40 9.02 9.69 -5.65
CA LYS A 40 8.51 9.38 -6.98
C LYS A 40 9.65 9.45 -7.99
N ASP A 41 9.92 8.35 -8.70
CA ASP A 41 10.84 8.37 -9.83
C ASP A 41 10.21 9.08 -11.03
N ALA A 42 10.94 10.00 -11.64
CA ALA A 42 10.40 10.86 -12.69
C ALA A 42 10.26 10.14 -14.04
N SER A 43 11.01 9.08 -14.27
CA SER A 43 11.04 8.35 -15.54
C SER A 43 10.05 7.20 -15.58
N THR A 44 9.97 6.43 -14.49
CA THR A 44 9.12 5.25 -14.37
C THR A 44 7.79 5.52 -13.67
N LEU A 45 7.68 6.67 -12.98
CA LEU A 45 6.56 7.05 -12.11
C LEU A 45 6.35 6.11 -10.91
N GLN A 46 7.32 5.26 -10.62
CA GLN A 46 7.32 4.35 -9.48
C GLN A 46 7.55 5.10 -8.18
N TYR A 47 6.99 4.59 -7.10
CA TYR A 47 7.21 5.11 -5.74
C TYR A 47 8.26 4.25 -5.04
N ILE A 48 9.30 4.89 -4.53
CA ILE A 48 10.48 4.26 -3.96
C ILE A 48 10.55 4.63 -2.48
N VAL A 49 10.71 3.65 -1.61
CA VAL A 49 10.95 3.84 -0.18
C VAL A 49 12.40 3.49 0.15
N THR A 50 12.88 4.08 1.24
CA THR A 50 14.20 3.79 1.80
C THR A 50 14.05 2.90 3.02
N ALA A 51 14.76 1.79 3.03
CA ALA A 51 14.93 0.89 4.17
C ALA A 51 16.42 0.74 4.48
N TYR A 52 16.72 0.19 5.64
CA TYR A 52 18.08 -0.09 6.09
C TYR A 52 18.18 -1.57 6.45
N LEU A 53 19.09 -2.25 5.80
CA LEU A 53 19.32 -3.70 5.97
C LEU A 53 20.66 -3.95 6.62
N GLN A 54 20.86 -5.17 7.15
CA GLN A 54 22.07 -5.65 7.80
C GLN A 54 22.32 -5.07 9.21
N SER A 55 23.18 -5.74 9.97
CA SER A 55 23.56 -5.33 11.34
C SER A 55 24.27 -3.96 11.38
N GLN A 56 25.01 -3.64 10.33
CA GLN A 56 25.47 -2.28 10.03
C GLN A 56 24.52 -1.69 8.98
N PRO A 57 23.58 -0.78 9.37
CA PRO A 57 22.49 -0.36 8.53
C PRO A 57 22.95 0.17 7.16
N GLN A 58 22.66 -0.59 6.10
CA GLN A 58 22.93 -0.19 4.71
C GLN A 58 21.65 0.33 4.08
N GLU A 59 21.72 1.55 3.55
CA GLU A 59 20.58 2.16 2.84
C GLU A 59 20.23 1.34 1.60
N THR A 60 18.97 0.96 1.49
CA THR A 60 18.42 0.14 0.41
C THR A 60 17.17 0.79 -0.15
N LYS A 61 17.10 0.95 -1.45
CA LYS A 61 15.95 1.52 -2.16
C LYS A 61 15.07 0.41 -2.68
N LEU A 62 13.80 0.44 -2.28
CA LEU A 62 12.81 -0.57 -2.62
C LEU A 62 11.59 0.04 -3.30
N LEU A 63 11.04 -0.67 -4.28
CA LEU A 63 9.74 -0.33 -4.84
C LEU A 63 8.67 -0.41 -3.74
N LEU A 64 7.86 0.62 -3.58
CA LEU A 64 6.71 0.59 -2.69
C LEU A 64 5.58 -0.20 -3.35
N ASP A 65 5.28 -1.39 -2.86
CA ASP A 65 4.22 -2.24 -3.40
C ASP A 65 3.16 -2.60 -2.36
N LEU A 66 1.96 -2.01 -2.52
CA LEU A 66 0.80 -2.31 -1.69
C LEU A 66 0.32 -3.76 -1.81
N GLY A 67 0.58 -4.39 -2.95
CA GLY A 67 0.07 -5.73 -3.25
C GLY A 67 1.04 -6.85 -2.96
N ALA A 68 2.35 -6.56 -2.89
CA ALA A 68 3.36 -7.58 -2.66
C ALA A 68 3.22 -8.22 -1.27
N SER A 69 3.37 -9.52 -1.23
CA SER A 69 3.16 -10.31 -0.01
C SER A 69 4.29 -10.11 1.00
N TYR A 70 5.48 -9.81 0.55
CA TYR A 70 6.69 -9.70 1.40
C TYR A 70 7.74 -8.79 0.77
N ILE A 71 8.79 -8.54 1.53
CA ILE A 71 10.00 -7.87 1.04
C ILE A 71 10.78 -8.86 0.17
N TRP A 72 11.31 -8.40 -0.97
CA TRP A 72 12.38 -9.12 -1.65
C TRP A 72 13.48 -8.15 -2.06
N ILE A 73 14.71 -8.63 -2.11
CA ILE A 73 15.90 -7.85 -2.47
C ILE A 73 16.78 -8.65 -3.44
N ASN A 74 17.54 -7.95 -4.27
CA ASN A 74 18.61 -8.58 -5.02
C ASN A 74 19.72 -9.05 -4.07
N CYS A 75 20.05 -10.34 -4.09
CA CYS A 75 21.05 -10.95 -3.24
C CYS A 75 22.36 -11.33 -3.96
N ASP A 76 22.53 -11.01 -5.24
CA ASP A 76 23.75 -11.38 -5.96
C ASP A 76 25.02 -10.87 -5.27
N ASP A 77 24.95 -9.64 -4.74
CA ASP A 77 26.04 -9.02 -4.01
C ASP A 77 25.71 -8.80 -2.52
N TYR A 78 24.72 -9.53 -1.98
CA TYR A 78 24.29 -9.35 -0.59
C TYR A 78 25.29 -10.01 0.36
N ASN A 79 26.10 -9.19 1.00
CA ASN A 79 27.10 -9.62 1.97
C ASN A 79 26.72 -9.10 3.37
N SER A 80 26.21 -9.98 4.21
CA SER A 80 25.84 -9.68 5.60
C SER A 80 26.31 -10.80 6.50
N SER A 81 26.96 -10.44 7.60
CA SER A 81 27.38 -11.42 8.64
C SER A 81 26.24 -11.90 9.52
N SER A 82 25.06 -11.28 9.41
CA SER A 82 23.89 -11.54 10.29
C SER A 82 22.77 -12.30 9.62
N TYR A 83 22.80 -12.50 8.30
CA TYR A 83 21.72 -13.21 7.63
C TYR A 83 21.72 -14.71 7.94
N ARG A 84 20.55 -15.30 7.91
CA ARG A 84 20.34 -16.74 8.05
C ARG A 84 19.27 -17.21 7.07
N HIS A 85 19.45 -18.43 6.56
CA HIS A 85 18.38 -19.10 5.80
C HIS A 85 17.26 -19.58 6.73
N ILE A 86 16.06 -19.65 6.19
CA ILE A 86 14.91 -20.21 6.91
C ILE A 86 14.87 -21.71 6.59
N PRO A 87 15.02 -22.60 7.61
CA PRO A 87 14.88 -24.01 7.39
C PRO A 87 13.41 -24.36 7.07
N CYS A 88 13.24 -25.36 6.22
CA CYS A 88 11.92 -25.92 5.92
C CYS A 88 11.45 -26.83 7.06
N THR A 89 10.66 -26.25 7.95
CA THR A 89 9.94 -26.99 8.98
C THR A 89 8.45 -26.72 8.82
N THR A 90 7.59 -27.67 9.18
CA THR A 90 6.14 -27.55 9.02
C THR A 90 5.56 -26.25 9.60
N LEU A 91 6.04 -25.83 10.78
CA LEU A 91 5.57 -24.59 11.44
C LEU A 91 6.03 -23.33 10.70
N LEU A 92 7.28 -23.30 10.24
CA LEU A 92 7.81 -22.16 9.49
C LEU A 92 7.24 -22.10 8.07
N ASP A 93 7.00 -23.24 7.45
CA ASP A 93 6.37 -23.34 6.14
C ASP A 93 4.96 -22.72 6.17
N GLU A 94 4.14 -23.05 7.16
CA GLU A 94 2.80 -22.47 7.32
C GLU A 94 2.85 -20.95 7.58
N TYR A 95 3.78 -20.50 8.42
CA TYR A 95 3.91 -19.06 8.75
C TYR A 95 4.45 -18.23 7.60
N VAL A 96 5.54 -18.69 6.96
CA VAL A 96 6.22 -17.98 5.87
C VAL A 96 5.47 -18.16 4.56
N GLY A 97 4.79 -19.28 4.38
CA GLY A 97 4.15 -19.66 3.13
C GLY A 97 5.18 -19.98 2.06
N CYS A 98 6.14 -20.84 2.40
CA CYS A 98 7.19 -21.28 1.48
C CYS A 98 6.56 -21.81 0.19
N PHE A 99 7.09 -21.42 -0.96
CA PHE A 99 6.63 -21.96 -2.23
C PHE A 99 7.06 -23.42 -2.39
N ALA A 100 8.30 -23.71 -1.98
CA ALA A 100 8.87 -25.06 -1.96
C ALA A 100 9.99 -25.13 -0.91
N CYS A 101 10.39 -26.36 -0.61
CA CYS A 101 11.57 -26.68 0.20
C CYS A 101 12.64 -27.24 -0.73
N LEU A 102 13.73 -26.53 -0.90
CA LEU A 102 14.83 -26.92 -1.76
C LEU A 102 16.11 -27.16 -0.94
N MET A 103 16.90 -28.12 -1.39
CA MET A 103 18.25 -28.30 -0.83
C MET A 103 19.14 -27.12 -1.24
N ASN A 104 19.74 -26.46 -0.26
CA ASN A 104 20.62 -25.32 -0.50
C ASN A 104 22.06 -25.80 -0.69
N CYS A 105 22.39 -26.17 -1.93
CA CYS A 105 23.72 -26.65 -2.32
C CYS A 105 24.47 -25.68 -3.24
N ARG A 106 24.11 -24.40 -3.25
CA ARG A 106 24.88 -23.37 -3.98
C ARG A 106 26.10 -22.96 -3.14
N ASP A 107 27.24 -22.95 -3.81
CA ASP A 107 28.53 -22.34 -3.44
C ASP A 107 28.94 -22.46 -1.96
N SER A 108 29.86 -23.39 -1.69
CA SER A 108 30.60 -23.53 -0.41
C SER A 108 29.75 -23.40 0.88
N ASN A 109 28.45 -23.59 0.78
CA ASN A 109 27.58 -23.63 1.96
C ASN A 109 27.92 -24.86 2.81
N PRO A 110 28.44 -24.70 4.05
CA PRO A 110 28.76 -25.81 4.94
C PRO A 110 27.53 -26.64 5.33
N ASN A 111 26.33 -26.11 5.13
CA ASN A 111 25.04 -26.76 5.42
C ASN A 111 24.36 -27.26 4.13
N CYS A 112 25.13 -27.56 3.08
CA CYS A 112 24.59 -28.21 1.89
C CYS A 112 23.90 -29.52 2.29
N GLY A 113 22.62 -29.64 2.00
CA GLY A 113 21.77 -30.78 2.42
C GLY A 113 20.61 -30.38 3.32
N ASP A 114 20.68 -29.20 3.95
CA ASP A 114 19.53 -28.67 4.69
C ASP A 114 18.46 -28.14 3.73
N SER A 115 17.22 -28.57 3.95
CA SER A 115 16.10 -28.02 3.22
C SER A 115 15.83 -26.59 3.66
N VAL A 116 15.86 -25.65 2.72
CA VAL A 116 15.55 -24.25 2.96
C VAL A 116 14.23 -23.85 2.31
N CYS A 117 13.51 -22.95 2.98
CA CYS A 117 12.32 -22.31 2.44
C CYS A 117 12.70 -21.43 1.24
N VAL A 118 12.00 -21.60 0.12
CA VAL A 118 12.14 -20.71 -1.03
C VAL A 118 10.85 -19.95 -1.27
N LEU A 119 11.02 -18.70 -1.67
CA LEU A 119 9.97 -17.79 -2.07
C LEU A 119 10.20 -17.34 -3.52
N LYS A 120 9.18 -16.74 -4.13
CA LYS A 120 9.29 -16.17 -5.47
C LYS A 120 9.38 -14.65 -5.34
N PRO A 121 10.46 -13.99 -5.81
CA PRO A 121 10.50 -12.53 -5.87
C PRO A 121 9.30 -11.97 -6.64
N GLU A 122 8.48 -11.13 -5.97
CA GLU A 122 7.26 -10.58 -6.55
C GLU A 122 7.58 -9.26 -7.27
N ASN A 123 8.08 -9.33 -8.52
CA ASN A 123 8.23 -8.14 -9.35
C ASN A 123 6.93 -7.92 -10.17
N PRO A 124 6.20 -6.80 -9.95
CA PRO A 124 4.93 -6.55 -10.65
C PRO A 124 5.09 -6.25 -12.14
N PHE A 125 6.30 -5.98 -12.61
CA PHE A 125 6.61 -5.66 -14.02
C PHE A 125 7.03 -6.89 -14.82
N GLN A 126 7.25 -8.03 -14.16
CA GLN A 126 7.55 -9.29 -14.81
C GLN A 126 6.31 -10.16 -14.96
N PRO A 127 6.18 -10.95 -16.06
CA PRO A 127 5.10 -11.90 -16.22
C PRO A 127 5.06 -12.90 -15.05
N SER A 128 3.88 -13.17 -14.53
CA SER A 128 3.71 -14.09 -13.39
C SER A 128 4.10 -15.54 -13.72
N PHE A 129 4.15 -15.89 -15.02
CA PHE A 129 4.46 -17.23 -15.53
C PHE A 129 5.26 -17.10 -16.83
N SER A 130 6.57 -16.95 -16.71
CA SER A 130 7.48 -16.90 -17.86
C SER A 130 8.11 -18.27 -18.20
N GLY A 131 7.82 -19.32 -17.44
CA GLY A 131 8.48 -20.62 -17.55
C GLY A 131 9.91 -20.67 -16.97
N ASN A 132 10.53 -19.52 -16.76
CA ASN A 132 11.83 -19.36 -16.11
C ASN A 132 11.66 -18.76 -14.72
N GLU A 133 10.72 -19.28 -13.95
CA GLU A 133 10.47 -18.77 -12.60
C GLU A 133 11.67 -19.03 -11.69
N GLN A 134 12.27 -17.96 -11.23
CA GLN A 134 13.37 -18.06 -10.27
C GLN A 134 12.80 -18.05 -8.86
N TYR A 135 12.97 -19.15 -8.17
CA TYR A 135 12.74 -19.26 -6.73
C TYR A 135 14.04 -18.96 -6.02
N ALA A 136 13.96 -18.22 -4.93
CA ALA A 136 15.11 -17.81 -4.18
C ALA A 136 14.95 -18.11 -2.70
N PRO A 137 16.03 -18.35 -1.95
CA PRO A 137 15.97 -18.62 -0.52
C PRO A 137 15.26 -17.49 0.23
N ALA A 138 14.41 -17.88 1.18
CA ALA A 138 13.93 -16.98 2.21
C ALA A 138 15.04 -16.77 3.24
N LEU A 139 15.30 -15.51 3.56
CA LEU A 139 16.33 -15.10 4.51
C LEU A 139 15.71 -14.37 5.69
N VAL A 140 16.44 -14.39 6.79
CA VAL A 140 16.21 -13.56 7.97
C VAL A 140 17.42 -12.66 8.15
N ASP A 141 17.24 -11.35 8.18
CA ASP A 141 18.29 -10.40 8.53
C ASP A 141 17.70 -9.13 9.15
N TYR A 142 18.54 -8.23 9.64
CA TYR A 142 18.10 -6.94 10.18
C TYR A 142 17.43 -6.10 9.11
N PHE A 143 16.33 -5.51 9.50
CA PHE A 143 15.57 -4.55 8.70
C PHE A 143 15.09 -3.41 9.59
N SER A 144 15.31 -2.18 9.17
CA SER A 144 14.81 -1.01 9.85
C SER A 144 14.41 0.10 8.88
N MET A 145 13.70 1.07 9.39
CA MET A 145 13.40 2.35 8.75
C MET A 145 13.78 3.47 9.72
N LEU A 146 13.71 4.71 9.28
CA LEU A 146 13.78 5.85 10.20
C LEU A 146 12.65 5.74 11.24
N THR A 147 12.85 6.34 12.40
CA THR A 147 11.83 6.40 13.44
C THR A 147 11.22 7.80 13.51
N VAL A 148 9.98 7.89 14.01
CA VAL A 148 9.29 9.17 14.22
C VAL A 148 8.65 9.19 15.60
N ASP A 149 8.88 10.26 16.37
CA ASP A 149 8.26 10.44 17.67
C ASP A 149 6.89 11.16 17.56
N ASN A 150 6.17 11.26 18.68
CA ASN A 150 4.88 11.94 18.77
C ASN A 150 4.95 13.45 18.47
N THR A 151 6.15 14.03 18.48
CA THR A 151 6.37 15.44 18.11
C THR A 151 6.57 15.61 16.61
N GLY A 152 6.78 14.51 15.87
CA GLY A 152 7.13 14.48 14.46
C GLY A 152 8.64 14.62 14.21
N SER A 153 9.47 14.45 15.26
CA SER A 153 10.92 14.43 15.11
C SER A 153 11.39 13.09 14.57
N ILE A 154 12.36 13.14 13.65
CA ILE A 154 12.92 11.96 12.99
C ILE A 154 14.15 11.49 13.76
N GLY A 155 14.16 10.22 14.10
CA GLY A 155 15.33 9.48 14.58
C GLY A 155 15.98 8.69 13.46
N GLY A 156 17.22 8.27 13.67
CA GLY A 156 17.94 7.38 12.76
C GLY A 156 17.25 6.01 12.61
N PRO A 157 17.76 5.17 11.69
CA PRO A 157 17.34 3.78 11.64
C PRO A 157 17.60 3.15 13.01
N SER A 158 16.64 2.38 13.50
CA SER A 158 16.74 1.77 14.83
C SER A 158 17.88 0.77 14.85
N SER A 159 19.07 1.23 15.24
CA SER A 159 20.25 0.38 15.44
C SER A 159 20.23 -0.41 16.75
N SER A 160 19.34 -0.02 17.65
CA SER A 160 19.23 -0.61 19.00
C SER A 160 18.30 -1.84 19.06
N SER A 161 17.68 -2.20 17.95
CA SER A 161 16.75 -3.33 17.90
C SER A 161 17.39 -4.53 17.22
N PRO A 162 17.57 -5.65 17.91
CA PRO A 162 18.10 -6.90 17.31
C PRO A 162 17.04 -7.63 16.47
N PHE A 163 16.07 -6.91 15.93
CA PHE A 163 14.95 -7.53 15.27
C PHE A 163 15.21 -7.78 13.80
N THR A 164 15.00 -9.00 13.41
CA THR A 164 15.20 -9.50 12.07
C THR A 164 13.87 -9.70 11.36
N PHE A 165 13.84 -9.36 10.07
CA PHE A 165 12.70 -9.58 9.20
C PHE A 165 12.96 -10.72 8.24
N ILE A 166 11.90 -11.40 7.86
CA ILE A 166 11.91 -12.39 6.80
C ILE A 166 11.72 -11.68 5.46
N PHE A 167 12.55 -12.03 4.49
CA PHE A 167 12.43 -11.55 3.12
C PHE A 167 12.90 -12.60 2.11
N SER A 168 12.53 -12.43 0.85
CA SER A 168 13.01 -13.27 -0.24
C SER A 168 14.27 -12.70 -0.85
N CYS A 169 15.22 -13.52 -1.16
CA CYS A 169 16.23 -13.16 -2.14
C CYS A 169 15.62 -13.06 -3.53
N GLY A 170 16.22 -12.26 -4.39
CA GLY A 170 16.02 -12.19 -5.81
C GLY A 170 17.39 -12.10 -6.48
N TYR A 171 17.38 -12.14 -7.79
CA TYR A 171 18.57 -12.06 -8.62
C TYR A 171 18.49 -10.82 -9.51
N LYS A 172 19.57 -10.47 -10.19
CA LYS A 172 19.65 -9.31 -11.09
C LYS A 172 18.54 -9.30 -12.14
N GLU A 173 18.17 -10.46 -12.63
CA GLU A 173 17.08 -10.62 -13.62
C GLU A 173 15.72 -10.21 -13.06
N ASN A 174 15.54 -10.33 -11.75
CA ASN A 174 14.30 -9.87 -11.10
C ASN A 174 14.19 -8.34 -11.01
N LEU A 175 15.23 -7.58 -11.33
CA LEU A 175 15.21 -6.11 -11.30
C LEU A 175 14.61 -5.48 -12.57
N GLU A 176 14.30 -6.26 -13.59
CA GLU A 176 13.79 -5.74 -14.85
C GLU A 176 12.50 -4.94 -14.65
N GLY A 177 12.43 -3.75 -15.26
CA GLY A 177 11.29 -2.83 -15.13
C GLY A 177 11.29 -1.96 -13.88
N LEU A 178 12.18 -2.21 -12.90
CA LEU A 178 12.32 -1.34 -11.73
C LEU A 178 13.08 -0.05 -12.07
N ALA A 179 12.79 1.01 -11.33
CA ALA A 179 13.51 2.27 -11.45
C ALA A 179 15.00 2.09 -11.13
N ARG A 180 15.84 2.93 -11.74
CA ARG A 180 17.28 2.84 -11.57
C ARG A 180 17.70 2.94 -10.10
N GLY A 181 18.50 1.98 -9.64
CA GLY A 181 19.01 1.91 -8.27
C GLY A 181 18.03 1.33 -7.25
N VAL A 182 16.87 0.86 -7.69
CA VAL A 182 15.97 0.05 -6.88
C VAL A 182 16.46 -1.40 -6.91
N THR A 183 16.56 -2.02 -5.75
CA THR A 183 17.17 -3.36 -5.58
C THR A 183 16.17 -4.41 -5.11
N GLY A 184 14.87 -4.10 -5.13
CA GLY A 184 13.84 -5.02 -4.70
C GLY A 184 12.50 -4.33 -4.45
N SER A 185 11.63 -4.95 -3.67
CA SER A 185 10.31 -4.42 -3.33
C SER A 185 10.02 -4.49 -1.82
N ALA A 186 9.37 -3.44 -1.34
CA ALA A 186 8.82 -3.33 0.02
C ALA A 186 7.36 -3.76 0.01
N GLY A 187 7.08 -5.02 0.33
CA GLY A 187 5.74 -5.58 0.34
C GLY A 187 4.93 -5.12 1.56
N LEU A 188 3.82 -4.45 1.29
CA LEU A 188 2.86 -3.96 2.30
C LEU A 188 1.56 -4.77 2.33
N GLY A 189 1.47 -5.87 1.60
CA GLY A 189 0.28 -6.69 1.49
C GLY A 189 -0.16 -7.34 2.82
N ARG A 190 -1.16 -8.22 2.73
CA ARG A 190 -1.80 -8.82 3.92
C ARG A 190 -1.12 -10.09 4.43
N SER A 191 -0.03 -10.54 3.81
CA SER A 191 0.61 -11.79 4.23
C SER A 191 1.21 -11.69 5.64
N SER A 192 1.45 -12.85 6.24
CA SER A 192 2.09 -12.98 7.56
C SER A 192 3.49 -12.36 7.63
N ILE A 193 4.20 -12.31 6.51
CA ILE A 193 5.57 -11.79 6.39
C ILE A 193 5.68 -10.46 5.63
N SER A 194 4.57 -9.73 5.48
CA SER A 194 4.60 -8.35 4.99
C SER A 194 5.17 -7.39 6.04
N ILE A 195 5.69 -6.24 5.60
CA ILE A 195 6.28 -5.24 6.51
C ILE A 195 5.37 -4.88 7.68
N PRO A 196 4.08 -4.49 7.49
CA PRO A 196 3.24 -4.08 8.61
C PRO A 196 2.95 -5.21 9.59
N VAL A 197 2.88 -6.46 9.12
CA VAL A 197 2.59 -7.62 9.98
C VAL A 197 3.84 -8.00 10.77
N GLN A 198 5.00 -8.09 10.13
CA GLN A 198 6.26 -8.37 10.83
C GLN A 198 6.61 -7.26 11.82
N ALA A 199 6.47 -5.98 11.44
CA ALA A 199 6.71 -4.86 12.35
C ALA A 199 5.79 -4.92 13.57
N SER A 200 4.52 -5.28 13.40
CA SER A 200 3.59 -5.47 14.51
C SER A 200 4.02 -6.59 15.44
N ALA A 201 4.40 -7.75 14.91
CA ALA A 201 4.82 -8.90 15.70
C ALA A 201 6.12 -8.63 16.48
N ILE A 202 7.07 -7.97 15.84
CA ILE A 202 8.43 -7.75 16.37
C ILE A 202 8.49 -6.59 17.36
N TYR A 203 7.88 -5.44 17.01
CA TYR A 203 7.95 -4.22 17.84
C TYR A 203 6.73 -4.02 18.73
N HIS A 204 5.77 -4.95 18.71
CA HIS A 204 4.47 -4.83 19.39
C HIS A 204 3.70 -3.57 18.97
N TYR A 205 3.84 -3.17 17.69
CA TYR A 205 3.08 -2.06 17.13
C TYR A 205 1.63 -2.46 16.83
N PRO A 206 0.71 -1.50 16.82
CA PRO A 206 -0.59 -1.74 16.21
C PRO A 206 -0.41 -2.05 14.71
N ARG A 207 -1.21 -2.96 14.18
CA ARG A 207 -1.18 -3.34 12.75
C ARG A 207 -1.77 -2.24 11.88
N TYR A 208 -1.08 -1.13 11.82
CA TYR A 208 -1.40 0.06 11.05
C TYR A 208 -0.23 0.46 10.18
N PHE A 209 -0.55 0.90 8.99
CA PHE A 209 0.38 1.70 8.21
C PHE A 209 -0.36 2.82 7.50
N ALA A 210 0.34 3.87 7.10
CA ALA A 210 -0.26 4.98 6.36
C ALA A 210 0.67 5.45 5.26
N LEU A 211 0.07 5.88 4.15
CA LEU A 211 0.77 6.40 2.98
C LEU A 211 0.27 7.81 2.66
N CYS A 212 1.21 8.68 2.34
CA CYS A 212 0.97 9.99 1.78
C CYS A 212 1.90 10.15 0.57
N LEU A 213 1.42 9.75 -0.62
CA LEU A 213 2.20 9.81 -1.85
C LEU A 213 2.32 11.26 -2.31
N SER A 214 3.53 11.71 -2.61
CA SER A 214 3.76 13.08 -3.08
C SER A 214 3.56 13.19 -4.60
N GLY A 215 2.77 14.16 -5.06
CA GLY A 215 2.72 14.56 -6.46
C GLY A 215 3.97 15.32 -6.93
N SER A 216 4.88 15.70 -6.01
CA SER A 216 6.13 16.36 -6.33
C SER A 216 7.19 15.36 -6.82
N LYS A 217 7.86 15.68 -7.92
CA LYS A 217 9.00 14.87 -8.43
C LYS A 217 10.29 15.06 -7.61
N THR A 218 10.37 16.09 -6.78
CA THR A 218 11.61 16.48 -6.07
C THR A 218 11.51 16.35 -4.56
N ARG A 219 10.32 16.36 -3.99
CA ARG A 219 10.10 16.25 -2.54
C ARG A 219 9.32 14.97 -2.22
N PRO A 220 9.83 14.16 -1.30
CA PRO A 220 9.21 12.89 -0.97
C PRO A 220 7.87 13.08 -0.24
N GLY A 221 7.01 12.09 -0.37
CA GLY A 221 5.93 11.79 0.55
C GLY A 221 6.42 10.99 1.74
N ALA A 222 5.51 10.38 2.50
CA ALA A 222 5.86 9.60 3.69
C ALA A 222 5.04 8.32 3.80
N ALA A 223 5.72 7.22 4.17
CA ALA A 223 5.12 5.97 4.62
C ALA A 223 5.37 5.82 6.12
N PHE A 224 4.32 5.48 6.87
CA PHE A 224 4.38 5.23 8.31
C PHE A 224 3.97 3.79 8.59
N VAL A 225 4.64 3.14 9.53
CA VAL A 225 4.29 1.78 9.98
C VAL A 225 4.23 1.76 11.50
N GLY A 226 3.21 1.09 12.04
CA GLY A 226 3.10 0.84 13.47
C GLY A 226 2.50 1.99 14.28
N THR A 227 1.71 2.89 13.68
CA THR A 227 1.07 3.99 14.41
C THR A 227 -0.34 4.30 13.90
N LYS A 228 -1.19 4.75 14.83
CA LYS A 228 -2.53 5.32 14.53
C LYS A 228 -2.48 6.85 14.35
N GLY A 229 -1.30 7.46 14.41
CA GLY A 229 -1.06 8.89 14.41
C GLY A 229 -0.79 9.44 15.81
N PRO A 230 -0.65 10.77 15.98
CA PRO A 230 -0.90 11.82 14.98
C PRO A 230 0.15 11.87 13.85
N TYR A 231 -0.31 12.20 12.63
CA TYR A 231 0.58 12.36 11.46
C TYR A 231 0.70 13.84 11.11
N LYS A 232 1.80 14.47 11.52
CA LYS A 232 2.00 15.92 11.44
C LYS A 232 2.70 16.34 10.16
N PHE A 233 2.02 17.10 9.33
CA PHE A 233 2.52 17.63 8.06
C PHE A 233 2.58 19.14 8.05
N GLY A 234 3.55 19.71 7.35
CA GLY A 234 3.68 21.16 7.13
C GLY A 234 3.68 21.95 8.44
N ARG A 235 2.69 22.83 8.61
CA ARG A 235 2.51 23.67 9.82
C ARG A 235 1.88 22.87 10.98
N ARG A 236 2.27 21.60 11.17
CA ARG A 236 1.75 20.66 12.19
C ARG A 236 0.27 20.28 11.98
N ILE A 237 -0.18 20.25 10.72
CA ILE A 237 -1.51 19.74 10.38
C ILE A 237 -1.50 18.23 10.61
N ASP A 238 -2.37 17.75 11.49
CA ASP A 238 -2.56 16.31 11.70
C ASP A 238 -3.46 15.73 10.60
N LEU A 239 -2.92 14.82 9.80
CA LEU A 239 -3.65 14.17 8.73
C LEU A 239 -4.48 12.97 9.19
N SER A 240 -4.35 12.54 10.44
CA SER A 240 -5.22 11.49 10.99
C SER A 240 -6.68 11.95 11.19
N LYS A 241 -6.96 13.26 11.01
CA LYS A 241 -8.29 13.85 11.29
C LYS A 241 -8.61 14.97 10.30
N PRO A 242 -9.84 15.00 9.74
CA PRO A 242 -10.77 13.90 9.67
C PRO A 242 -10.41 12.91 8.56
N LEU A 243 -10.71 11.63 8.77
CA LEU A 243 -10.67 10.59 7.74
C LEU A 243 -12.07 10.02 7.52
N ALA A 244 -12.42 9.75 6.28
CA ALA A 244 -13.53 8.89 5.94
C ALA A 244 -13.06 7.42 5.97
N TYR A 245 -13.92 6.49 6.36
CA TYR A 245 -13.56 5.08 6.47
C TYR A 245 -14.44 4.20 5.59
N THR A 246 -13.79 3.24 4.91
CA THR A 246 -14.45 2.17 4.16
C THR A 246 -13.82 0.82 4.51
N PRO A 247 -14.59 -0.29 4.51
CA PRO A 247 -14.00 -1.62 4.71
C PRO A 247 -12.95 -1.95 3.65
N LEU A 248 -11.91 -2.64 4.08
CA LEU A 248 -10.99 -3.35 3.20
C LEU A 248 -11.58 -4.72 2.89
N LEU A 249 -11.90 -4.97 1.64
CA LEU A 249 -12.46 -6.23 1.18
C LEU A 249 -11.35 -7.26 0.98
N LEU A 250 -11.70 -8.51 1.21
CA LEU A 250 -10.82 -9.64 0.91
C LEU A 250 -11.25 -10.24 -0.44
N ASN A 251 -10.35 -10.27 -1.40
CA ASN A 251 -10.53 -11.09 -2.59
C ASN A 251 -10.15 -12.54 -2.21
N PRO A 252 -11.10 -13.50 -2.27
CA PRO A 252 -10.85 -14.87 -1.86
C PRO A 252 -9.89 -15.62 -2.78
N VAL A 253 -9.60 -15.08 -3.97
CA VAL A 253 -8.71 -15.68 -4.95
C VAL A 253 -7.52 -14.76 -5.20
N GLY A 254 -6.36 -15.18 -4.73
CA GLY A 254 -5.11 -14.46 -4.92
C GLY A 254 -4.42 -14.82 -6.24
N LYS A 255 -3.47 -13.98 -6.64
CA LYS A 255 -2.72 -14.08 -7.89
C LYS A 255 -1.99 -15.42 -8.10
N TYR A 256 -1.62 -16.08 -7.00
CA TYR A 256 -0.91 -17.35 -7.00
C TYR A 256 -1.77 -18.52 -6.51
N SER A 257 -3.09 -18.41 -6.62
CA SER A 257 -4.01 -19.51 -6.29
C SER A 257 -4.01 -20.55 -7.42
N TYR A 258 -3.80 -21.81 -7.04
CA TYR A 258 -4.04 -22.94 -7.93
C TYR A 258 -5.52 -23.36 -7.86
N PRO A 259 -6.07 -24.04 -8.89
CA PRO A 259 -7.47 -24.46 -8.89
C PRO A 259 -7.88 -25.21 -7.62
N ASP A 260 -6.99 -26.04 -7.08
CA ASP A 260 -7.24 -26.88 -5.91
C ASP A 260 -6.82 -26.21 -4.58
N LEU A 261 -6.13 -25.07 -4.62
CA LEU A 261 -5.62 -24.37 -3.43
C LEU A 261 -5.82 -22.87 -3.56
N LYS A 262 -7.05 -22.42 -3.36
CA LYS A 262 -7.37 -20.98 -3.39
C LYS A 262 -6.81 -20.30 -2.14
N LYS A 263 -5.77 -19.49 -2.32
CA LYS A 263 -5.27 -18.58 -1.28
C LYS A 263 -5.88 -17.20 -1.47
N PRO A 264 -6.34 -16.54 -0.40
CA PRO A 264 -6.80 -15.15 -0.50
C PRO A 264 -5.71 -14.22 -1.01
N SER A 265 -6.13 -13.15 -1.70
CA SER A 265 -5.21 -12.12 -2.20
C SER A 265 -4.55 -11.33 -1.05
N SER A 266 -3.26 -11.06 -1.18
CA SER A 266 -2.53 -10.12 -0.32
C SER A 266 -2.88 -8.65 -0.62
N GLU A 267 -3.51 -8.37 -1.75
CA GLU A 267 -3.82 -7.04 -2.24
C GLU A 267 -5.01 -6.39 -1.50
N TYR A 268 -5.10 -5.07 -1.56
CA TYR A 268 -6.16 -4.29 -0.90
C TYR A 268 -7.26 -3.90 -1.86
N PHE A 269 -8.47 -4.34 -1.57
CA PHE A 269 -9.69 -4.00 -2.30
C PHE A 269 -10.60 -3.14 -1.44
N ILE A 270 -11.35 -2.24 -2.09
CA ILE A 270 -12.38 -1.39 -1.49
C ILE A 270 -13.71 -1.54 -2.23
N GLY A 271 -14.81 -1.30 -1.53
CA GLY A 271 -16.16 -1.47 -2.07
C GLY A 271 -16.67 -0.19 -2.76
N VAL A 272 -16.25 0.06 -4.00
CA VAL A 272 -16.86 1.10 -4.84
C VAL A 272 -18.18 0.57 -5.40
N THR A 273 -19.29 1.26 -5.13
CA THR A 273 -20.64 0.86 -5.56
C THR A 273 -21.19 1.73 -6.68
N SER A 274 -20.60 2.92 -6.88
CA SER A 274 -20.99 3.84 -7.95
C SER A 274 -19.87 4.83 -8.22
N ILE A 275 -19.80 5.31 -9.47
CA ILE A 275 -18.95 6.43 -9.87
C ILE A 275 -19.86 7.59 -10.27
N LYS A 276 -19.56 8.79 -9.76
CA LYS A 276 -20.25 10.02 -10.19
C LYS A 276 -19.25 10.94 -10.87
N VAL A 277 -19.70 11.65 -11.89
CA VAL A 277 -18.94 12.72 -12.53
C VAL A 277 -19.73 14.03 -12.35
N ASN A 278 -19.07 15.02 -11.75
CA ASN A 278 -19.72 16.30 -11.39
C ASN A 278 -21.05 16.10 -10.66
N GLY A 279 -21.08 15.15 -9.70
CA GLY A 279 -22.26 14.81 -8.89
C GLY A 279 -23.31 13.93 -9.58
N LYS A 280 -23.21 13.65 -10.88
CA LYS A 280 -24.14 12.80 -11.64
C LYS A 280 -23.64 11.38 -11.70
N ALA A 281 -24.47 10.40 -11.34
CA ALA A 281 -24.12 8.98 -11.42
C ALA A 281 -23.89 8.55 -12.87
N VAL A 282 -22.83 7.78 -13.08
CA VAL A 282 -22.53 7.12 -14.33
C VAL A 282 -23.20 5.75 -14.35
N ALA A 283 -23.90 5.43 -15.45
CA ALA A 283 -24.53 4.12 -15.60
C ALA A 283 -23.44 3.06 -15.84
N LEU A 284 -23.29 2.13 -14.91
CA LEU A 284 -22.28 1.08 -14.94
C LEU A 284 -22.92 -0.29 -14.71
N ASN A 285 -22.30 -1.31 -15.29
CA ASN A 285 -22.64 -2.69 -14.96
C ASN A 285 -22.18 -3.00 -13.52
N GLN A 286 -23.11 -3.20 -12.62
CA GLN A 286 -22.87 -3.41 -11.19
C GLN A 286 -22.06 -4.69 -10.89
N SER A 287 -22.16 -5.72 -11.74
CA SER A 287 -21.40 -6.95 -11.55
C SER A 287 -19.88 -6.74 -11.65
N LEU A 288 -19.44 -5.72 -12.42
CA LEU A 288 -18.02 -5.35 -12.52
C LEU A 288 -17.49 -4.69 -11.25
N LEU A 289 -18.35 -4.07 -10.45
CA LEU A 289 -17.96 -3.38 -9.23
C LEU A 289 -17.84 -4.34 -8.01
N ALA A 290 -18.41 -5.53 -8.11
CA ALA A 290 -18.32 -6.58 -7.11
C ALA A 290 -17.14 -7.53 -7.42
N ILE A 291 -16.57 -8.13 -6.36
CA ILE A 291 -15.58 -9.21 -6.49
C ILE A 291 -16.35 -10.52 -6.70
N ASP A 292 -16.05 -11.23 -7.77
CA ASP A 292 -16.54 -12.59 -8.01
C ASP A 292 -15.80 -13.55 -7.06
N SER A 293 -16.54 -14.20 -6.17
CA SER A 293 -15.96 -15.12 -5.17
C SER A 293 -15.45 -16.43 -5.80
N GLY A 294 -15.86 -16.76 -7.00
CA GLY A 294 -15.45 -17.97 -7.71
C GLY A 294 -14.06 -17.85 -8.32
N ASN A 295 -13.78 -16.73 -8.98
CA ASN A 295 -12.55 -16.51 -9.75
C ASN A 295 -11.75 -15.27 -9.34
N GLY A 296 -12.26 -14.46 -8.41
CA GLY A 296 -11.59 -13.25 -7.92
C GLY A 296 -11.62 -12.04 -8.87
N SER A 297 -12.37 -12.11 -9.97
CA SER A 297 -12.49 -11.00 -10.91
C SER A 297 -13.40 -9.90 -10.40
N GLY A 298 -13.29 -8.71 -11.00
CA GLY A 298 -14.12 -7.56 -10.62
C GLY A 298 -13.62 -6.79 -9.42
N GLY A 299 -14.45 -5.88 -8.92
CA GLY A 299 -14.13 -5.03 -7.78
C GLY A 299 -13.10 -3.94 -8.06
N THR A 300 -12.70 -3.23 -6.99
CA THR A 300 -11.77 -2.09 -7.04
C THR A 300 -10.56 -2.35 -6.17
N LYS A 301 -9.38 -2.38 -6.78
CA LYS A 301 -8.08 -2.60 -6.13
C LYS A 301 -7.29 -1.29 -6.02
N LEU A 302 -6.50 -1.14 -4.94
CA LEU A 302 -5.49 -0.09 -4.78
C LEU A 302 -4.13 -0.61 -5.25
N SER A 303 -3.37 0.21 -5.98
CA SER A 303 -2.04 -0.17 -6.47
C SER A 303 -1.08 1.02 -6.51
N THR A 304 0.08 0.88 -5.88
CA THR A 304 1.18 1.86 -5.96
C THR A 304 2.11 1.63 -7.15
N VAL A 305 1.99 0.47 -7.82
CA VAL A 305 2.86 0.10 -8.96
C VAL A 305 2.27 0.50 -10.31
N VAL A 306 0.97 0.77 -10.36
CA VAL A 306 0.29 1.28 -11.56
C VAL A 306 0.27 2.80 -11.50
N PRO A 307 0.84 3.54 -12.46
CA PRO A 307 0.92 5.00 -12.37
C PRO A 307 -0.44 5.69 -12.45
N TYR A 308 -1.34 5.20 -13.29
CA TYR A 308 -2.67 5.78 -13.53
C TYR A 308 -3.77 4.78 -13.29
N THR A 309 -4.94 5.25 -12.87
CA THR A 309 -6.10 4.37 -12.68
C THR A 309 -6.48 3.68 -13.97
N GLN A 310 -6.58 2.36 -13.89
CA GLN A 310 -7.01 1.49 -14.97
C GLN A 310 -8.48 1.12 -14.75
N LEU A 311 -9.28 1.27 -15.79
CA LEU A 311 -10.70 0.93 -15.78
C LEU A 311 -10.97 -0.13 -16.87
N GLU A 312 -11.81 -1.10 -16.54
CA GLU A 312 -12.37 -2.01 -17.54
C GLU A 312 -13.04 -1.19 -18.66
N THR A 313 -12.98 -1.66 -19.92
CA THR A 313 -13.35 -0.90 -21.12
C THR A 313 -14.73 -0.25 -21.05
N SER A 314 -15.76 -0.94 -20.54
CA SER A 314 -17.11 -0.37 -20.46
C SER A 314 -17.21 0.73 -19.41
N ILE A 315 -16.54 0.54 -18.27
CA ILE A 315 -16.43 1.56 -17.22
C ILE A 315 -15.64 2.77 -17.74
N TYR A 316 -14.52 2.50 -18.42
CA TYR A 316 -13.67 3.54 -18.99
C TYR A 316 -14.44 4.44 -19.98
N LYS A 317 -15.16 3.84 -20.93
CA LYS A 317 -15.99 4.58 -21.90
C LYS A 317 -17.04 5.43 -21.20
N ALA A 318 -17.82 4.83 -20.30
CA ALA A 318 -18.91 5.51 -19.61
C ALA A 318 -18.40 6.69 -18.75
N VAL A 319 -17.31 6.51 -18.00
CA VAL A 319 -16.71 7.57 -17.18
C VAL A 319 -16.12 8.68 -18.04
N THR A 320 -15.42 8.33 -19.12
CA THR A 320 -14.79 9.29 -20.03
C THR A 320 -15.82 10.13 -20.77
N GLU A 321 -16.90 9.52 -21.29
CA GLU A 321 -18.02 10.23 -21.93
C GLU A 321 -18.72 11.18 -20.97
N ALA A 322 -19.01 10.71 -19.75
CA ALA A 322 -19.61 11.55 -18.71
C ALA A 322 -18.69 12.74 -18.34
N PHE A 323 -17.39 12.51 -18.27
CA PHE A 323 -16.40 13.55 -17.96
C PHE A 323 -16.32 14.60 -19.07
N VAL A 324 -16.21 14.19 -20.32
CA VAL A 324 -16.19 15.08 -21.49
C VAL A 324 -17.46 15.94 -21.55
N LYS A 325 -18.63 15.31 -21.36
CA LYS A 325 -19.92 16.01 -21.33
C LYS A 325 -20.00 17.03 -20.19
N ALA A 326 -19.52 16.68 -19.00
CA ALA A 326 -19.49 17.59 -17.88
C ALA A 326 -18.49 18.75 -18.09
N ALA A 327 -17.32 18.49 -18.64
CA ALA A 327 -16.31 19.49 -18.93
C ALA A 327 -16.73 20.47 -20.02
N ALA A 328 -17.53 20.04 -21.00
CA ALA A 328 -18.08 20.89 -22.04
C ALA A 328 -19.21 21.81 -21.52
N SER A 329 -19.78 21.52 -20.36
CA SER A 329 -20.90 22.27 -19.77
C SER A 329 -20.41 23.37 -18.81
N SER A 330 -21.27 24.37 -18.53
CA SER A 330 -21.03 25.37 -17.48
C SER A 330 -20.82 24.67 -16.12
N PRO A 331 -19.89 25.14 -15.29
CA PRO A 331 -19.07 26.35 -15.42
C PRO A 331 -17.71 26.14 -16.17
N PHE A 332 -17.42 24.93 -16.66
CA PHE A 332 -16.11 24.60 -17.25
C PHE A 332 -15.97 25.12 -18.68
N ASN A 333 -16.93 24.82 -19.56
CA ASN A 333 -16.96 25.21 -20.96
C ASN A 333 -15.67 24.86 -21.73
N LEU A 334 -15.14 23.65 -21.50
CA LEU A 334 -13.89 23.17 -22.05
C LEU A 334 -14.13 22.33 -23.30
N THR A 335 -13.29 22.50 -24.30
CA THR A 335 -13.26 21.70 -25.53
C THR A 335 -12.01 20.83 -25.52
N THR A 336 -12.17 19.55 -25.90
CA THR A 336 -11.07 18.60 -26.02
C THR A 336 -10.12 18.99 -27.16
N THR A 337 -8.86 18.55 -27.03
CA THR A 337 -7.85 18.67 -28.08
C THR A 337 -7.30 17.29 -28.44
N LYS A 338 -6.31 17.25 -29.35
CA LYS A 338 -5.65 16.02 -29.77
C LYS A 338 -5.15 15.24 -28.56
N PRO A 339 -5.47 13.95 -28.44
CA PRO A 339 -5.02 13.13 -27.31
C PRO A 339 -3.50 12.91 -27.35
N VAL A 340 -2.92 12.70 -26.15
CA VAL A 340 -1.51 12.35 -25.98
C VAL A 340 -1.43 11.02 -25.23
N GLN A 341 -0.82 10.04 -25.85
CA GLN A 341 -0.71 8.70 -25.27
C GLN A 341 -0.06 8.73 -23.87
N PRO A 342 -0.53 7.91 -22.91
CA PRO A 342 -1.57 6.86 -23.05
C PRO A 342 -3.00 7.37 -22.86
N PHE A 343 -3.23 8.69 -22.80
CA PHE A 343 -4.53 9.30 -22.48
C PHE A 343 -5.34 9.55 -23.75
N SER A 344 -6.66 9.35 -23.67
CA SER A 344 -7.57 9.56 -24.80
C SER A 344 -8.29 10.90 -24.76
N VAL A 345 -8.31 11.60 -23.61
CA VAL A 345 -9.00 12.88 -23.44
C VAL A 345 -8.03 13.93 -22.90
N CYS A 346 -7.78 14.95 -23.67
CA CYS A 346 -6.92 16.07 -23.28
C CYS A 346 -7.57 17.43 -23.58
N TYR A 347 -7.16 18.45 -22.85
CA TYR A 347 -7.62 19.84 -22.96
C TYR A 347 -6.41 20.76 -23.06
N PRO A 348 -6.44 21.85 -23.87
CA PRO A 348 -5.35 22.82 -23.91
C PRO A 348 -5.12 23.40 -22.51
N ALA A 349 -3.87 23.42 -22.05
CA ALA A 349 -3.55 23.88 -20.70
C ALA A 349 -3.90 25.37 -20.49
N SER A 350 -3.83 26.16 -21.55
CA SER A 350 -4.20 27.60 -21.54
C SER A 350 -5.66 27.84 -21.18
N ASN A 351 -6.55 26.88 -21.48
CA ASN A 351 -7.99 27.01 -21.26
C ASN A 351 -8.44 26.55 -19.87
N VAL A 352 -7.56 25.90 -19.13
CA VAL A 352 -7.89 25.29 -17.83
C VAL A 352 -7.35 26.14 -16.69
N ARG A 353 -8.25 26.67 -15.87
CA ARG A 353 -7.88 27.43 -14.67
C ARG A 353 -7.18 26.53 -13.65
N SER A 354 -6.13 27.01 -13.02
CA SER A 354 -5.42 26.30 -11.96
C SER A 354 -5.88 26.77 -10.59
N THR A 355 -6.02 25.82 -9.67
CA THR A 355 -6.33 26.06 -8.25
C THR A 355 -5.31 25.36 -7.37
N ARG A 356 -5.40 25.54 -6.05
CA ARG A 356 -4.57 24.77 -5.11
C ARG A 356 -4.84 23.25 -5.18
N ALA A 357 -6.06 22.85 -5.51
CA ALA A 357 -6.44 21.44 -5.71
C ALA A 357 -6.24 20.97 -7.17
N GLY A 358 -5.34 21.63 -7.91
CA GLY A 358 -5.05 21.33 -9.32
C GLY A 358 -5.92 22.08 -10.31
N PRO A 359 -5.98 21.64 -11.57
CA PRO A 359 -6.82 22.24 -12.61
C PRO A 359 -8.30 22.15 -12.26
N THR A 360 -9.06 23.20 -12.60
CA THR A 360 -10.51 23.25 -12.36
C THR A 360 -11.22 22.37 -13.38
N MET A 361 -11.60 21.18 -12.96
CA MET A 361 -12.21 20.14 -13.78
C MET A 361 -13.38 19.50 -13.05
N PRO A 362 -14.30 18.80 -13.75
CA PRO A 362 -15.34 18.03 -13.11
C PRO A 362 -14.75 17.02 -12.12
N ALA A 363 -15.26 16.98 -10.88
CA ALA A 363 -14.84 15.99 -9.90
C ALA A 363 -15.35 14.60 -10.28
N ILE A 364 -14.53 13.58 -10.04
CA ILE A 364 -14.93 12.18 -10.13
C ILE A 364 -15.07 11.65 -8.71
N ASP A 365 -16.25 11.19 -8.35
CA ASP A 365 -16.56 10.71 -7.01
C ASP A 365 -16.66 9.18 -7.05
N LEU A 366 -15.81 8.49 -6.26
CA LEU A 366 -15.94 7.07 -5.99
C LEU A 366 -16.82 6.90 -4.75
N VAL A 367 -18.05 6.43 -4.95
CA VAL A 367 -19.02 6.22 -3.87
C VAL A 367 -18.80 4.83 -3.28
N MET A 368 -18.60 4.76 -1.97
CA MET A 368 -18.39 3.50 -1.25
C MET A 368 -19.74 2.81 -0.94
N HIS A 369 -19.68 1.64 -0.33
CA HIS A 369 -20.88 0.88 0.08
C HIS A 369 -21.85 1.70 0.95
N ARG A 370 -21.36 2.69 1.71
CA ARG A 370 -22.17 3.72 2.34
C ARG A 370 -22.17 4.95 1.44
N ASN A 371 -23.34 5.39 1.03
CA ASN A 371 -23.52 6.49 0.07
C ASN A 371 -22.99 7.85 0.58
N ASP A 372 -22.82 8.01 1.89
CA ASP A 372 -22.23 9.19 2.53
C ASP A 372 -20.68 9.14 2.55
N VAL A 373 -20.09 7.98 2.27
CA VAL A 373 -18.62 7.80 2.18
C VAL A 373 -18.20 7.89 0.73
N VAL A 374 -17.56 9.01 0.38
CA VAL A 374 -17.18 9.33 -0.99
C VAL A 374 -15.70 9.73 -1.06
N TRP A 375 -14.94 9.07 -1.92
CA TRP A 375 -13.59 9.50 -2.26
C TRP A 375 -13.64 10.40 -3.50
N LYS A 376 -13.38 11.68 -3.30
CA LYS A 376 -13.36 12.68 -4.38
C LYS A 376 -12.01 12.72 -5.07
N ILE A 377 -12.00 12.44 -6.35
CA ILE A 377 -10.85 12.63 -7.23
C ILE A 377 -10.99 14.03 -7.86
N LEU A 378 -10.19 14.97 -7.37
CA LEU A 378 -10.19 16.36 -7.83
C LEU A 378 -9.21 16.53 -9.00
N GLY A 379 -9.18 17.70 -9.62
CA GLY A 379 -8.34 17.99 -10.78
C GLY A 379 -6.86 17.65 -10.59
N SER A 380 -6.29 17.83 -9.38
CA SER A 380 -4.92 17.40 -9.07
C SER A 380 -4.66 15.92 -9.27
N ASN A 381 -5.71 15.09 -9.13
CA ASN A 381 -5.62 13.63 -9.20
C ASN A 381 -6.36 13.04 -10.41
N SER A 382 -7.29 13.80 -11.02
CA SER A 382 -7.94 13.34 -12.26
C SER A 382 -7.18 13.73 -13.52
N MET A 383 -6.33 14.77 -13.46
CA MET A 383 -5.65 15.30 -14.63
C MET A 383 -4.13 15.18 -14.54
N VAL A 384 -3.51 14.85 -15.64
CA VAL A 384 -2.05 14.79 -15.82
C VAL A 384 -1.63 15.87 -16.80
N ARG A 385 -0.69 16.72 -16.41
CA ARG A 385 -0.12 17.72 -17.34
C ARG A 385 0.94 17.06 -18.20
N VAL A 386 0.76 17.13 -19.51
CA VAL A 386 1.76 16.75 -20.49
C VAL A 386 2.23 18.01 -21.20
N ALA A 387 3.51 18.35 -21.00
CA ALA A 387 4.15 19.52 -21.62
C ALA A 387 5.38 19.03 -22.37
N GLU A 388 5.34 19.09 -23.69
CA GLU A 388 6.45 18.74 -24.58
C GLU A 388 7.17 20.00 -25.03
N LYS A 389 8.49 19.95 -25.07
CA LYS A 389 9.30 21.10 -25.50
C LYS A 389 9.03 21.42 -26.98
N GLY A 390 8.36 22.55 -27.24
CA GLY A 390 7.94 22.96 -28.59
C GLY A 390 6.72 22.21 -29.15
N GLY A 391 6.01 21.44 -28.30
CA GLY A 391 4.86 20.63 -28.67
C GLY A 391 3.61 20.92 -27.83
N ALA A 392 2.88 19.88 -27.51
CA ALA A 392 1.62 19.97 -26.76
C ALA A 392 1.86 20.44 -25.29
N ASP A 393 1.06 21.41 -24.83
CA ASP A 393 0.90 21.72 -23.41
C ASP A 393 -0.58 21.53 -23.05
N VAL A 394 -0.87 20.37 -22.48
CA VAL A 394 -2.24 19.90 -22.27
C VAL A 394 -2.43 19.29 -20.88
N TRP A 395 -3.67 19.35 -20.40
CA TRP A 395 -4.14 18.54 -19.29
C TRP A 395 -4.93 17.34 -19.82
N CYS A 396 -4.47 16.13 -19.54
CA CYS A 396 -5.10 14.90 -19.96
C CYS A 396 -5.77 14.18 -18.80
N LEU A 397 -6.91 13.54 -19.03
CA LEU A 397 -7.59 12.72 -18.04
C LEU A 397 -6.73 11.50 -17.71
N GLY A 398 -6.27 11.41 -16.45
CA GLY A 398 -5.30 10.43 -15.95
C GLY A 398 -5.91 9.05 -15.66
N PHE A 399 -6.81 8.59 -16.54
CA PHE A 399 -7.42 7.26 -16.48
C PHE A 399 -7.13 6.56 -17.81
N VAL A 400 -6.90 5.24 -17.76
CA VAL A 400 -6.56 4.46 -18.95
C VAL A 400 -7.46 3.25 -19.08
N ASP A 401 -7.70 2.85 -20.34
CA ASP A 401 -8.46 1.64 -20.66
C ASP A 401 -7.62 0.40 -20.38
N ALA A 402 -8.11 -0.47 -19.51
CA ALA A 402 -7.48 -1.72 -19.14
C ALA A 402 -7.84 -2.90 -20.04
N GLY A 403 -8.68 -2.67 -21.03
CA GLY A 403 -9.26 -3.71 -21.88
C GLY A 403 -10.50 -4.36 -21.25
N VAL A 404 -11.13 -5.21 -22.01
CA VAL A 404 -12.30 -5.98 -21.57
C VAL A 404 -11.85 -6.95 -20.47
N ARG A 405 -12.61 -7.00 -19.37
CA ARG A 405 -12.34 -7.88 -18.23
C ARG A 405 -13.64 -8.58 -17.78
N PRO A 406 -13.60 -9.74 -17.15
CA PRO A 406 -12.37 -10.47 -16.82
C PRO A 406 -11.71 -11.06 -18.08
N LYS A 407 -10.39 -10.98 -18.15
CA LYS A 407 -9.66 -11.88 -19.04
C LYS A 407 -9.79 -13.27 -18.41
N THR A 408 -10.18 -14.25 -19.22
CA THR A 408 -10.21 -15.64 -18.77
C THR A 408 -8.77 -16.08 -18.43
N SER A 409 -8.44 -16.03 -17.15
CA SER A 409 -7.18 -16.58 -16.63
C SER A 409 -7.49 -17.86 -15.88
N VAL A 410 -6.63 -18.84 -16.02
CA VAL A 410 -6.70 -20.10 -15.23
C VAL A 410 -6.44 -19.82 -13.73
N PHE A 411 -5.88 -18.63 -13.43
CA PHE A 411 -5.50 -18.18 -12.09
C PHE A 411 -6.52 -17.16 -11.54
N ALA A 412 -6.09 -16.13 -10.87
CA ALA A 412 -6.98 -15.08 -10.35
C ALA A 412 -7.54 -14.21 -11.49
N GLY A 413 -8.81 -13.86 -11.39
CA GLY A 413 -9.44 -12.91 -12.30
C GLY A 413 -8.92 -11.48 -12.07
N ASP A 414 -8.96 -10.67 -13.14
CA ASP A 414 -8.52 -9.27 -13.07
C ASP A 414 -9.55 -8.36 -12.36
N PRO A 415 -9.13 -7.38 -11.55
CA PRO A 415 -10.02 -6.36 -11.01
C PRO A 415 -10.56 -5.47 -12.14
N SER A 416 -11.81 -5.02 -12.01
CA SER A 416 -12.41 -4.09 -12.99
C SER A 416 -11.87 -2.68 -12.87
N ILE A 417 -11.46 -2.27 -11.67
CA ILE A 417 -10.87 -0.97 -11.37
C ILE A 417 -9.57 -1.19 -10.60
N VAL A 418 -8.48 -0.58 -11.07
CA VAL A 418 -7.22 -0.48 -10.33
C VAL A 418 -6.93 0.98 -10.11
N ILE A 419 -7.07 1.46 -8.86
CA ILE A 419 -6.73 2.85 -8.51
C ILE A 419 -5.20 2.98 -8.49
N GLY A 420 -4.67 3.81 -9.38
CA GLY A 420 -3.23 4.01 -9.56
C GLY A 420 -2.64 5.07 -8.64
N GLY A 421 -1.31 5.14 -8.66
CA GLY A 421 -0.56 6.03 -7.79
C GLY A 421 -0.93 7.50 -7.94
N HIS A 422 -1.11 8.00 -9.17
CA HIS A 422 -1.49 9.39 -9.43
C HIS A 422 -2.81 9.80 -8.74
N GLN A 423 -3.80 8.90 -8.71
CA GLN A 423 -5.07 9.17 -8.04
C GLN A 423 -4.95 9.18 -6.51
N MET A 424 -3.90 8.55 -5.97
CA MET A 424 -3.60 8.50 -4.54
C MET A 424 -2.64 9.63 -4.08
N GLU A 425 -2.00 10.38 -5.00
CA GLU A 425 -1.12 11.50 -4.65
C GLU A 425 -1.86 12.58 -3.86
N ASP A 426 -1.18 13.14 -2.87
CA ASP A 426 -1.74 14.16 -1.97
C ASP A 426 -3.11 13.78 -1.36
N ASN A 427 -3.35 12.46 -1.23
CA ASN A 427 -4.37 11.86 -0.39
C ASN A 427 -3.67 11.14 0.77
N PHE A 428 -4.22 11.26 1.97
CA PHE A 428 -3.72 10.50 3.10
C PHE A 428 -4.51 9.21 3.23
N LEU A 429 -3.80 8.07 3.21
CA LEU A 429 -4.38 6.73 3.25
C LEU A 429 -3.89 6.02 4.51
N GLN A 430 -4.78 5.63 5.41
CA GLN A 430 -4.48 4.88 6.61
C GLN A 430 -5.09 3.47 6.53
N PHE A 431 -4.25 2.48 6.53
CA PHE A 431 -4.65 1.07 6.54
C PHE A 431 -4.70 0.55 7.98
N ASP A 432 -5.91 0.34 8.48
CA ASP A 432 -6.20 -0.26 9.76
C ASP A 432 -6.42 -1.77 9.55
N LEU A 433 -5.37 -2.55 9.73
CA LEU A 433 -5.42 -4.00 9.52
C LEU A 433 -6.01 -4.74 10.72
N GLU A 434 -6.24 -4.08 11.85
CA GLU A 434 -6.92 -4.64 13.01
C GLU A 434 -8.43 -4.65 12.79
N SER A 435 -8.98 -3.53 12.27
CA SER A 435 -10.40 -3.38 11.99
C SER A 435 -10.75 -3.62 10.53
N MET A 436 -9.78 -4.03 9.71
CA MET A 436 -9.94 -4.29 8.27
C MET A 436 -10.65 -3.15 7.55
N ARG A 437 -10.10 -1.92 7.65
CA ARG A 437 -10.67 -0.73 7.01
C ARG A 437 -9.59 0.22 6.50
N LEU A 438 -9.94 0.98 5.48
CA LEU A 438 -9.16 2.08 4.94
C LEU A 438 -9.74 3.40 5.46
N GLY A 439 -8.93 4.18 6.16
CA GLY A 439 -9.18 5.60 6.40
C GLY A 439 -8.55 6.44 5.29
N PHE A 440 -9.28 7.37 4.71
CA PHE A 440 -8.76 8.21 3.65
C PHE A 440 -9.23 9.66 3.74
N SER A 441 -8.40 10.57 3.24
CA SER A 441 -8.80 11.94 2.91
C SER A 441 -8.99 12.04 1.39
N SER A 442 -9.85 12.93 0.90
CA SER A 442 -9.96 13.15 -0.56
C SER A 442 -8.83 14.04 -1.03
N SER A 443 -8.28 14.93 -0.57
CA SER A 443 -7.10 15.73 -0.97
C SER A 443 -6.62 16.60 0.19
N VAL A 444 -5.39 16.40 0.61
CA VAL A 444 -4.77 17.24 1.64
C VAL A 444 -4.43 18.63 1.14
N LEU A 445 -4.39 18.83 -0.19
CA LEU A 445 -4.16 20.16 -0.79
C LEU A 445 -5.26 21.14 -0.41
N SER A 446 -6.51 20.70 -0.31
CA SER A 446 -7.63 21.52 0.14
C SER A 446 -7.50 21.98 1.60
N ARG A 447 -6.71 21.24 2.40
CA ARG A 447 -6.39 21.57 3.80
C ARG A 447 -5.18 22.49 3.95
N GLY A 448 -4.62 22.99 2.84
CA GLY A 448 -3.46 23.88 2.84
C GLY A 448 -2.12 23.19 3.13
N THR A 449 -2.03 21.89 2.95
CA THR A 449 -0.81 21.09 3.07
C THR A 449 -0.65 20.15 1.86
N SER A 450 0.45 19.41 1.79
CA SER A 450 0.71 18.39 0.78
C SER A 450 1.46 17.21 1.39
N CYS A 451 1.47 16.07 0.76
CA CYS A 451 2.30 14.95 1.17
C CYS A 451 3.81 15.28 1.15
N ALA A 452 4.23 16.17 0.23
CA ALA A 452 5.58 16.73 0.19
C ALA A 452 5.94 17.65 1.36
N SER A 453 4.99 17.96 2.25
CA SER A 453 5.21 18.85 3.39
C SER A 453 5.70 18.13 4.66
N PHE A 454 5.84 16.83 4.63
CA PHE A 454 6.47 16.07 5.72
C PHE A 454 7.98 16.38 5.75
N ARG A 455 8.53 16.57 6.95
CA ARG A 455 9.94 16.94 7.13
C ARG A 455 10.72 15.76 7.67
N PHE A 456 11.66 15.27 6.87
CA PHE A 456 12.62 14.22 7.25
C PHE A 456 13.93 14.77 7.87
N ALA A 457 14.02 16.06 8.16
CA ALA A 457 15.19 16.60 8.82
C ALA A 457 15.27 16.09 10.27
N ALA A 458 16.39 15.45 10.62
CA ALA A 458 16.71 15.11 12.00
C ALA A 458 16.78 16.39 12.84
N LYS A 459 16.47 16.32 14.13
CA LYS A 459 16.86 17.37 15.07
C LYS A 459 18.38 17.46 15.03
N THR A 460 18.91 18.56 14.55
CA THR A 460 20.28 18.97 14.87
C THR A 460 20.28 19.21 16.38
N GLY A 461 20.91 18.31 17.14
CA GLY A 461 21.14 18.44 18.56
C GLY A 461 21.96 19.68 18.91
#